data_e0607a63eb4100d5caf1b9139c1ea3f3
#
_entry.id   e0607a63eb4100d5caf1b9139c1ea3f3
#
_cell.length_a   1.000
_cell.length_b   1.000
_cell.length_c   1.000
_cell.angle_alpha   90.00
_cell.angle_beta   90.00
_cell.angle_gamma   90.00
#
_symmetry.space_group_name_H-M   'P 1'
#
loop_
_entity.id
_entity.type
_entity.pdbx_description
1 polymer ?
#
loop_
_entity_poly.entity_id
_entity_poly.type
_entity_poly.pdbx_seq_one_letter_code
_entity_poly.pdbx_strand_id
1 'polypeptide(L)'
;MRRDRSWPLLGHFPSFHTDTTGFLLRIAQEQGDVARFRLGRTDAVLLSHPDHVRQVLVDRAADFTKGRLMQRARRLLGDGLLTSEGDMHRAQRRRIQPVFTRERLQGYAALVPKLVALQTAGWRDGMVIRVDAEMESLAMKMVVRALLGTDIQEQVPALSRALRRLARWAPLLAAPEGGCWKTFGCR
;
A
#
# COMPACT_ATOMS: atom_id res chain seq x y z
N MET A 1 12.02 -17.98 -24.65
CA MET A 1 12.05 -17.00 -23.53
C MET A 1 12.53 -15.66 -24.08
N ARG A 2 11.70 -14.62 -24.08
CA ARG A 2 12.13 -13.26 -24.49
C ARG A 2 12.88 -12.67 -23.31
N ARG A 3 14.20 -12.52 -23.42
CA ARG A 3 14.98 -11.68 -22.49
C ARG A 3 14.39 -10.27 -22.49
N ASP A 4 14.02 -9.76 -21.33
CA ASP A 4 13.54 -8.39 -21.22
C ASP A 4 14.62 -7.42 -21.68
N ARG A 5 14.42 -6.83 -22.86
CA ARG A 5 15.39 -5.92 -23.50
C ARG A 5 15.43 -4.61 -22.69
N SER A 6 16.56 -4.38 -22.07
CA SER A 6 16.88 -3.06 -21.50
C SER A 6 17.11 -2.06 -22.63
N TRP A 7 16.36 -0.96 -22.64
CA TRP A 7 16.57 0.16 -23.58
C TRP A 7 17.69 1.07 -23.08
N PRO A 8 18.55 1.61 -23.95
CA PRO A 8 19.74 2.38 -23.54
C PRO A 8 19.44 3.53 -22.56
N LEU A 9 18.36 4.29 -22.77
CA LEU A 9 17.96 5.44 -21.96
C LEU A 9 16.85 5.13 -20.96
N LEU A 10 15.92 4.27 -21.33
CA LEU A 10 14.71 3.99 -20.53
C LEU A 10 14.87 2.74 -19.63
N GLY A 11 15.93 1.95 -19.81
CA GLY A 11 16.10 0.71 -19.06
C GLY A 11 14.95 -0.26 -19.33
N HIS A 12 14.38 -0.82 -18.27
CA HIS A 12 13.22 -1.72 -18.33
C HIS A 12 11.87 -1.00 -18.12
N PHE A 13 11.86 0.34 -18.10
CA PHE A 13 10.66 1.13 -17.83
C PHE A 13 9.45 0.77 -18.71
N PRO A 14 9.58 0.57 -20.05
CA PRO A 14 8.45 0.20 -20.89
C PRO A 14 7.81 -1.12 -20.45
N SER A 15 8.63 -2.18 -20.27
CA SER A 15 8.14 -3.49 -19.82
C SER A 15 7.51 -3.43 -18.44
N PHE A 16 8.13 -2.70 -17.51
CA PHE A 16 7.61 -2.48 -16.17
C PHE A 16 6.28 -1.72 -16.16
N HIS A 17 6.11 -0.72 -17.01
CA HIS A 17 4.88 0.08 -17.07
C HIS A 17 3.73 -0.68 -17.73
N THR A 18 4.00 -1.47 -18.74
CA THR A 18 2.97 -2.21 -19.49
C THR A 18 2.42 -3.39 -18.69
N ASP A 19 3.29 -4.15 -18.04
CA ASP A 19 2.92 -5.30 -17.22
C ASP A 19 3.89 -5.45 -16.05
N THR A 20 3.65 -4.69 -14.98
CA THR A 20 4.51 -4.66 -13.80
C THR A 20 4.65 -6.04 -13.15
N THR A 21 3.54 -6.75 -12.97
CA THR A 21 3.55 -8.05 -12.27
C THR A 21 4.25 -9.11 -13.08
N GLY A 22 3.93 -9.24 -14.35
CA GLY A 22 4.59 -10.20 -15.25
C GLY A 22 6.06 -9.87 -15.45
N PHE A 23 6.44 -8.59 -15.52
CA PHE A 23 7.84 -8.17 -15.56
C PHE A 23 8.60 -8.63 -14.31
N LEU A 24 8.09 -8.33 -13.11
CA LEU A 24 8.74 -8.69 -11.85
C LEU A 24 8.86 -10.21 -11.68
N LEU A 25 7.82 -10.96 -12.09
CA LEU A 25 7.85 -12.41 -12.05
C LEU A 25 8.93 -12.98 -12.99
N ARG A 26 9.02 -12.47 -14.23
CA ARG A 26 10.03 -12.91 -15.19
C ARG A 26 11.45 -12.64 -14.69
N ILE A 27 11.75 -11.43 -14.21
CA ILE A 27 13.11 -11.15 -13.73
C ILE A 27 13.47 -11.96 -12.48
N ALA A 28 12.51 -12.25 -11.60
CA ALA A 28 12.74 -13.15 -10.46
C ALA A 28 13.07 -14.58 -10.94
N GLN A 29 12.37 -15.08 -11.95
CA GLN A 29 12.63 -16.39 -12.53
C GLN A 29 13.97 -16.47 -13.27
N GLU A 30 14.39 -15.36 -13.91
CA GLU A 30 15.64 -15.31 -14.68
C GLU A 30 16.87 -15.06 -13.81
N GLN A 31 16.78 -14.25 -12.79
CA GLN A 31 17.91 -13.80 -11.97
C GLN A 31 17.91 -14.38 -10.53
N GLY A 32 16.81 -15.05 -10.13
CA GLY A 32 16.68 -15.63 -8.78
C GLY A 32 16.26 -14.62 -7.73
N ASP A 33 16.68 -14.87 -6.49
CA ASP A 33 16.19 -14.19 -5.29
C ASP A 33 16.58 -12.70 -5.20
N VAL A 34 17.62 -12.30 -5.88
CA VAL A 34 18.11 -10.93 -5.96
C VAL A 34 18.21 -10.51 -7.41
N ALA A 35 17.15 -9.93 -7.94
CA ALA A 35 17.09 -9.51 -9.32
C ALA A 35 17.35 -8.01 -9.48
N ARG A 36 18.29 -7.65 -10.36
CA ARG A 36 18.64 -6.26 -10.64
C ARG A 36 18.05 -5.80 -11.96
N PHE A 37 17.46 -4.61 -11.94
CA PHE A 37 16.93 -3.99 -13.15
C PHE A 37 17.03 -2.47 -13.08
N ARG A 38 16.82 -1.80 -14.20
CA ARG A 38 16.90 -0.34 -14.28
C ARG A 38 15.61 0.25 -14.80
N LEU A 39 15.10 1.26 -14.09
CA LEU A 39 13.94 2.05 -14.48
C LEU A 39 14.39 3.47 -14.85
N GLY A 40 14.51 3.75 -16.13
CA GLY A 40 15.12 4.96 -16.61
C GLY A 40 16.58 5.07 -16.15
N ARG A 41 16.90 6.06 -15.34
CA ARG A 41 18.24 6.28 -14.78
C ARG A 41 18.41 5.71 -13.37
N THR A 42 17.45 4.97 -12.85
CA THR A 42 17.47 4.43 -11.48
C THR A 42 17.71 2.93 -11.51
N ASP A 43 18.71 2.50 -10.78
CA ASP A 43 18.93 1.09 -10.49
C ASP A 43 17.94 0.64 -9.41
N ALA A 44 17.33 -0.51 -9.62
CA ALA A 44 16.37 -1.12 -8.73
C ALA A 44 16.76 -2.58 -8.47
N VAL A 45 16.39 -3.08 -7.31
CA VAL A 45 16.62 -4.47 -6.90
C VAL A 45 15.30 -5.05 -6.44
N LEU A 46 14.95 -6.20 -6.98
CA LEU A 46 13.86 -7.03 -6.48
C LEU A 46 14.44 -8.08 -5.55
N LEU A 47 13.89 -8.17 -4.34
CA LEU A 47 14.21 -9.19 -3.35
C LEU A 47 13.01 -10.13 -3.23
N SER A 48 13.19 -11.41 -3.55
CA SER A 48 12.11 -12.42 -3.54
C SER A 48 12.23 -13.40 -2.37
N HIS A 49 13.44 -13.60 -1.80
CA HIS A 49 13.64 -14.51 -0.68
C HIS A 49 13.23 -13.86 0.66
N PRO A 50 12.49 -14.57 1.52
CA PRO A 50 12.04 -14.05 2.81
C PRO A 50 13.16 -13.49 3.69
N ASP A 51 14.33 -14.14 3.71
CA ASP A 51 15.47 -13.69 4.53
C ASP A 51 16.02 -12.34 4.07
N HIS A 52 16.12 -12.10 2.76
CA HIS A 52 16.53 -10.81 2.23
C HIS A 52 15.50 -9.72 2.53
N VAL A 53 14.20 -10.05 2.42
CA VAL A 53 13.11 -9.15 2.80
C VAL A 53 13.18 -8.82 4.29
N ARG A 54 13.43 -9.82 5.14
CA ARG A 54 13.60 -9.63 6.58
C ARG A 54 14.79 -8.73 6.91
N GLN A 55 15.94 -8.95 6.27
CA GLN A 55 17.11 -8.08 6.45
C GLN A 55 16.78 -6.60 6.19
N VAL A 56 16.06 -6.30 5.10
CA VAL A 56 15.72 -4.92 4.72
C VAL A 56 14.66 -4.32 5.64
N LEU A 57 13.63 -5.11 6.00
CA LEU A 57 12.45 -4.56 6.70
C LEU A 57 12.58 -4.64 8.24
N VAL A 58 13.45 -5.53 8.76
CA VAL A 58 13.55 -5.79 10.20
C VAL A 58 14.97 -5.58 10.69
N ASP A 59 15.91 -6.43 10.25
CA ASP A 59 17.23 -6.51 10.87
C ASP A 59 18.08 -5.25 10.62
N ARG A 60 17.99 -4.69 9.42
CA ARG A 60 18.71 -3.50 8.99
C ARG A 60 17.79 -2.35 8.54
N ALA A 61 16.55 -2.31 9.06
CA ALA A 61 15.56 -1.30 8.67
C ALA A 61 16.06 0.15 8.83
N ALA A 62 16.99 0.41 9.75
CA ALA A 62 17.58 1.72 9.96
C ALA A 62 18.48 2.19 8.81
N ASP A 63 19.04 1.26 8.02
CA ASP A 63 19.91 1.56 6.88
C ASP A 63 19.12 1.94 5.62
N PHE A 64 17.80 1.75 5.64
CA PHE A 64 16.92 1.97 4.49
C PHE A 64 15.94 3.11 4.75
N THR A 65 15.69 3.91 3.72
CA THR A 65 14.68 4.99 3.75
C THR A 65 13.57 4.72 2.76
N LYS A 66 12.40 5.30 3.00
CA LYS A 66 11.26 5.22 2.07
C LYS A 66 11.60 5.90 0.76
N GLY A 67 11.23 5.26 -0.35
CA GLY A 67 11.51 5.76 -1.67
C GLY A 67 10.80 7.08 -1.98
N ARG A 68 11.23 7.74 -3.06
CA ARG A 68 10.71 9.04 -3.50
C ARG A 68 9.21 9.11 -3.66
N LEU A 69 8.55 8.00 -4.00
CA LEU A 69 7.09 7.94 -4.08
C LEU A 69 6.45 8.30 -2.72
N MET A 70 6.95 7.72 -1.64
CA MET A 70 6.47 8.03 -0.29
C MET A 70 6.82 9.46 0.14
N GLN A 71 8.00 9.95 -0.24
CA GLN A 71 8.39 11.34 0.01
C GLN A 71 7.48 12.34 -0.72
N ARG A 72 7.02 12.02 -1.93
CA ARG A 72 6.03 12.83 -2.65
C ARG A 72 4.65 12.73 -2.01
N ALA A 73 4.24 11.52 -1.64
CA ALA A 73 2.97 11.30 -0.95
C ALA A 73 2.89 12.10 0.37
N ARG A 74 4.02 12.34 1.04
CA ARG A 74 4.13 13.17 2.24
C ARG A 74 3.59 14.60 2.04
N ARG A 75 3.78 15.18 0.85
CA ARG A 75 3.28 16.53 0.53
C ARG A 75 1.75 16.59 0.53
N LEU A 76 1.09 15.48 0.21
CA LEU A 76 -0.36 15.36 0.18
C LEU A 76 -0.93 14.81 1.49
N LEU A 77 -0.29 13.77 2.05
CA LEU A 77 -0.77 13.02 3.21
C LEU A 77 -0.20 13.53 4.54
N GLY A 78 0.72 14.51 4.49
CA GLY A 78 1.39 15.01 5.68
C GLY A 78 2.39 13.99 6.27
N ASP A 79 2.79 14.24 7.52
CA ASP A 79 3.78 13.46 8.27
C ASP A 79 3.13 12.34 9.10
N GLY A 80 2.26 11.55 8.47
CA GLY A 80 1.63 10.40 9.10
C GLY A 80 2.56 9.18 9.20
N LEU A 81 2.08 8.09 9.83
CA LEU A 81 2.83 6.85 10.02
C LEU A 81 3.38 6.27 8.70
N LEU A 82 2.61 6.41 7.61
CA LEU A 82 3.00 5.89 6.30
C LEU A 82 4.17 6.67 5.69
N THR A 83 4.23 7.97 5.89
CA THR A 83 5.12 8.90 5.20
C THR A 83 6.31 9.36 6.04
N SER A 84 6.20 9.30 7.37
CA SER A 84 7.28 9.67 8.29
C SER A 84 8.42 8.64 8.31
N GLU A 85 9.61 9.07 8.71
CA GLU A 85 10.82 8.25 8.81
C GLU A 85 11.55 8.51 10.14
N GLY A 86 12.55 7.69 10.43
CA GLY A 86 13.45 7.87 11.58
C GLY A 86 12.73 7.91 12.93
N ASP A 87 13.14 8.84 13.77
CA ASP A 87 12.60 8.99 15.13
C ASP A 87 11.12 9.37 15.18
N MET A 88 10.67 10.19 14.23
CA MET A 88 9.28 10.57 14.10
C MET A 88 8.39 9.34 13.83
N HIS A 89 8.80 8.48 12.88
CA HIS A 89 8.09 7.24 12.61
C HIS A 89 8.05 6.32 13.83
N ARG A 90 9.18 6.16 14.52
CA ARG A 90 9.28 5.34 15.74
C ARG A 90 8.37 5.87 16.85
N ALA A 91 8.32 7.19 17.03
CA ALA A 91 7.46 7.82 18.03
C ALA A 91 5.97 7.64 17.71
N GLN A 92 5.57 7.86 16.46
CA GLN A 92 4.19 7.65 16.00
C GLN A 92 3.77 6.17 16.11
N ARG A 93 4.62 5.25 15.68
CA ARG A 93 4.35 3.82 15.77
C ARG A 93 4.12 3.38 17.21
N ARG A 94 4.98 3.81 18.16
CA ARG A 94 4.81 3.50 19.59
C ARG A 94 3.49 4.03 20.16
N ARG A 95 3.04 5.20 19.73
CA ARG A 95 1.75 5.78 20.17
C ARG A 95 0.55 5.01 19.64
N ILE A 96 0.63 4.47 18.42
CA ILE A 96 -0.48 3.76 17.77
C ILE A 96 -0.50 2.28 18.14
N GLN A 97 0.64 1.67 18.42
CA GLN A 97 0.78 0.23 18.69
C GLN A 97 -0.18 -0.31 19.76
N PRO A 98 -0.51 0.40 20.87
CA PRO A 98 -1.46 -0.10 21.87
C PRO A 98 -2.88 -0.34 21.35
N VAL A 99 -3.26 0.30 20.23
CA VAL A 99 -4.58 0.09 19.59
C VAL A 99 -4.67 -1.30 18.92
N PHE A 100 -3.53 -1.93 18.63
CA PHE A 100 -3.43 -3.22 17.95
C PHE A 100 -3.02 -4.36 18.89
N THR A 101 -3.29 -4.26 20.18
CA THR A 101 -3.09 -5.36 21.12
C THR A 101 -4.09 -6.48 20.86
N ARG A 102 -3.75 -7.71 21.28
CA ARG A 102 -4.62 -8.89 21.09
C ARG A 102 -6.01 -8.68 21.68
N GLU A 103 -6.10 -8.07 22.84
CA GLU A 103 -7.36 -7.74 23.52
C GLU A 103 -8.22 -6.77 22.69
N ARG A 104 -7.61 -5.70 22.20
CA ARG A 104 -8.30 -4.74 21.31
C ARG A 104 -8.77 -5.39 20.01
N LEU A 105 -7.93 -6.22 19.41
CA LEU A 105 -8.28 -6.95 18.19
C LEU A 105 -9.45 -7.92 18.42
N GLN A 106 -9.52 -8.59 19.56
CA GLN A 106 -10.68 -9.42 19.93
C GLN A 106 -11.96 -8.58 20.06
N GLY A 107 -11.86 -7.39 20.66
CA GLY A 107 -12.97 -6.46 20.71
C GLY A 107 -13.46 -6.01 19.33
N TYR A 108 -12.53 -5.73 18.41
CA TYR A 108 -12.88 -5.39 17.02
C TYR A 108 -13.50 -6.58 16.29
N ALA A 109 -12.97 -7.80 16.48
CA ALA A 109 -13.54 -9.01 15.89
C ALA A 109 -14.99 -9.25 16.33
N ALA A 110 -15.35 -8.91 17.56
CA ALA A 110 -16.72 -9.01 18.06
C ALA A 110 -17.71 -8.01 17.40
N LEU A 111 -17.21 -6.94 16.79
CA LEU A 111 -18.05 -5.98 16.05
C LEU A 111 -18.43 -6.49 14.65
N VAL A 112 -17.57 -7.31 14.05
CA VAL A 112 -17.72 -7.75 12.65
C VAL A 112 -19.06 -8.45 12.39
N PRO A 113 -19.49 -9.47 13.16
CA PRO A 113 -20.78 -10.13 12.94
C PRO A 113 -21.96 -9.17 13.03
N LYS A 114 -21.92 -8.21 13.95
CA LYS A 114 -23.01 -7.23 14.11
C LYS A 114 -23.10 -6.30 12.90
N LEU A 115 -21.99 -5.82 12.39
CA LEU A 115 -21.95 -4.94 11.21
C LEU A 115 -22.34 -5.69 9.94
N VAL A 116 -21.92 -6.96 9.81
CA VAL A 116 -22.36 -7.85 8.71
C VAL A 116 -23.87 -8.05 8.74
N ALA A 117 -24.45 -8.41 9.89
CA ALA A 117 -25.87 -8.61 10.03
C ALA A 117 -26.67 -7.34 9.65
N LEU A 118 -26.23 -6.16 10.09
CA LEU A 118 -26.84 -4.89 9.71
C LEU A 118 -26.72 -4.60 8.20
N GLN A 119 -25.56 -4.91 7.60
CA GLN A 119 -25.32 -4.67 6.18
C GLN A 119 -26.18 -5.60 5.30
N THR A 120 -26.36 -6.84 5.71
CA THR A 120 -27.10 -7.85 4.94
C THR A 120 -28.59 -7.90 5.24
N ALA A 121 -29.08 -7.18 6.26
CA ALA A 121 -30.48 -7.21 6.68
C ALA A 121 -31.48 -6.83 5.58
N GLY A 122 -31.05 -6.01 4.62
CA GLY A 122 -31.87 -5.59 3.47
C GLY A 122 -31.81 -6.52 2.26
N TRP A 123 -30.93 -7.52 2.26
CA TRP A 123 -30.77 -8.40 1.11
C TRP A 123 -31.95 -9.37 0.96
N ARG A 124 -32.35 -9.65 -0.27
CA ARG A 124 -33.46 -10.53 -0.63
C ARG A 124 -33.04 -11.45 -1.77
N ASP A 125 -33.64 -12.62 -1.86
CA ASP A 125 -33.48 -13.54 -2.99
C ASP A 125 -33.80 -12.84 -4.31
N GLY A 126 -32.91 -13.03 -5.31
CA GLY A 126 -33.06 -12.40 -6.62
C GLY A 126 -32.58 -10.94 -6.68
N MET A 127 -32.14 -10.33 -5.55
CA MET A 127 -31.61 -8.98 -5.54
C MET A 127 -30.22 -8.94 -6.19
N VAL A 128 -30.00 -7.99 -7.11
CA VAL A 128 -28.68 -7.72 -7.69
C VAL A 128 -27.98 -6.65 -6.86
N ILE A 129 -26.84 -7.01 -6.28
CA ILE A 129 -26.02 -6.09 -5.46
C ILE A 129 -24.66 -5.85 -6.12
N ARG A 130 -24.09 -4.69 -5.85
CA ARG A 130 -22.69 -4.40 -6.17
C ARG A 130 -21.80 -4.79 -4.99
N VAL A 131 -21.22 -5.98 -5.07
CA VAL A 131 -20.39 -6.55 -3.98
C VAL A 131 -19.22 -5.63 -3.62
N ASP A 132 -18.57 -4.99 -4.61
CA ASP A 132 -17.49 -4.03 -4.40
C ASP A 132 -17.92 -2.85 -3.49
N ALA A 133 -19.10 -2.28 -3.77
CA ALA A 133 -19.61 -1.15 -3.00
C ALA A 133 -20.07 -1.57 -1.58
N GLU A 134 -20.68 -2.74 -1.47
CA GLU A 134 -21.11 -3.30 -0.18
C GLU A 134 -19.91 -3.60 0.73
N MET A 135 -18.86 -4.24 0.18
CA MET A 135 -17.65 -4.55 0.95
C MET A 135 -16.85 -3.29 1.32
N GLU A 136 -16.77 -2.30 0.42
CA GLU A 136 -16.16 -1.00 0.74
C GLU A 136 -16.90 -0.32 1.89
N SER A 137 -18.23 -0.28 1.85
CA SER A 137 -19.07 0.30 2.90
C SER A 137 -18.87 -0.43 4.23
N LEU A 138 -18.89 -1.76 4.22
CA LEU A 138 -18.70 -2.58 5.41
C LEU A 138 -17.29 -2.35 6.02
N ALA A 139 -16.24 -2.40 5.20
CA ALA A 139 -14.87 -2.16 5.65
C ALA A 139 -14.72 -0.77 6.27
N MET A 140 -15.33 0.26 5.67
CA MET A 140 -15.29 1.62 6.18
C MET A 140 -15.97 1.72 7.55
N LYS A 141 -17.15 1.12 7.72
CA LYS A 141 -17.87 1.07 9.01
C LYS A 141 -17.03 0.38 10.09
N MET A 142 -16.38 -0.75 9.73
CA MET A 142 -15.51 -1.48 10.65
C MET A 142 -14.32 -0.61 11.12
N VAL A 143 -13.62 0.01 10.18
CA VAL A 143 -12.43 0.82 10.48
C VAL A 143 -12.80 2.02 11.36
N VAL A 144 -13.85 2.75 11.01
CA VAL A 144 -14.25 3.92 11.79
C VAL A 144 -14.74 3.52 13.17
N ARG A 145 -15.56 2.48 13.28
CA ARG A 145 -16.02 2.00 14.58
C ARG A 145 -14.86 1.51 15.45
N ALA A 146 -13.90 0.80 14.87
CA ALA A 146 -12.75 0.29 15.59
C ALA A 146 -11.79 1.41 16.05
N LEU A 147 -11.53 2.42 15.21
CA LEU A 147 -10.54 3.47 15.49
C LEU A 147 -11.11 4.68 16.22
N LEU A 148 -12.34 5.08 15.89
CA LEU A 148 -12.96 6.29 16.44
C LEU A 148 -14.06 6.00 17.45
N GLY A 149 -14.49 4.75 17.61
CA GLY A 149 -15.54 4.36 18.54
C GLY A 149 -16.95 4.90 18.21
N THR A 150 -17.09 5.60 17.08
CA THR A 150 -18.32 6.25 16.64
C THR A 150 -18.99 5.51 15.49
N ASP A 151 -20.29 5.71 15.34
CA ASP A 151 -21.04 5.24 14.19
C ASP A 151 -21.19 6.38 13.17
N ILE A 152 -20.74 6.12 11.93
CA ILE A 152 -20.77 7.11 10.85
C ILE A 152 -21.57 6.61 9.64
N GLN A 153 -22.63 5.84 9.88
CA GLN A 153 -23.40 5.21 8.78
C GLN A 153 -23.80 6.21 7.70
N GLU A 154 -24.26 7.39 8.09
CA GLU A 154 -24.69 8.45 7.18
C GLU A 154 -23.53 9.08 6.39
N GLN A 155 -22.34 9.15 6.98
CA GLN A 155 -21.17 9.79 6.38
C GLN A 155 -20.35 8.82 5.49
N VAL A 156 -20.55 7.51 5.60
CA VAL A 156 -19.81 6.49 4.82
C VAL A 156 -19.83 6.77 3.31
N PRO A 157 -20.96 7.08 2.67
CA PRO A 157 -20.99 7.35 1.23
C PRO A 157 -20.15 8.59 0.83
N ALA A 158 -20.14 9.62 1.66
CA ALA A 158 -19.34 10.84 1.42
C ALA A 158 -17.85 10.55 1.56
N LEU A 159 -17.46 9.84 2.62
CA LEU A 159 -16.08 9.44 2.90
C LEU A 159 -15.54 8.51 1.82
N SER A 160 -16.31 7.50 1.40
CA SER A 160 -15.95 6.61 0.29
C SER A 160 -15.74 7.35 -1.01
N ARG A 161 -16.60 8.33 -1.34
CA ARG A 161 -16.39 9.19 -2.52
C ARG A 161 -15.10 10.00 -2.43
N ALA A 162 -14.81 10.58 -1.27
CA ALA A 162 -13.60 11.35 -1.04
C ALA A 162 -12.33 10.49 -1.20
N LEU A 163 -12.32 9.30 -0.61
CA LEU A 163 -11.20 8.35 -0.72
C LEU A 163 -10.99 7.88 -2.16
N ARG A 164 -12.06 7.55 -2.88
CA ARG A 164 -11.96 7.21 -4.31
C ARG A 164 -11.42 8.36 -5.17
N ARG A 165 -11.78 9.60 -4.87
CA ARG A 165 -11.19 10.76 -5.52
C ARG A 165 -9.69 10.86 -5.24
N LEU A 166 -9.27 10.73 -3.99
CA LEU A 166 -7.85 10.72 -3.61
C LEU A 166 -7.08 9.58 -4.29
N ALA A 167 -7.66 8.37 -4.34
CA ALA A 167 -7.04 7.22 -4.99
C ALA A 167 -6.78 7.44 -6.50
N ARG A 168 -7.61 8.22 -7.19
CA ARG A 168 -7.38 8.60 -8.60
C ARG A 168 -6.15 9.46 -8.81
N TRP A 169 -5.69 10.18 -7.77
CA TRP A 169 -4.48 10.99 -7.81
C TRP A 169 -3.21 10.18 -7.51
N ALA A 170 -3.34 8.96 -6.98
CA ALA A 170 -2.21 8.10 -6.67
C ALA A 170 -1.28 7.83 -7.88
N PRO A 171 -1.78 7.57 -9.11
CA PRO A 171 -0.92 7.44 -10.30
C PRO A 171 -0.16 8.72 -10.65
N LEU A 172 -0.73 9.89 -10.39
CA LEU A 172 -0.07 11.19 -10.62
C LEU A 172 1.07 11.44 -9.64
N LEU A 173 0.95 10.94 -8.39
CA LEU A 173 2.06 10.94 -7.42
C LEU A 173 3.17 9.99 -7.84
N ALA A 174 2.84 8.93 -8.57
CA ALA A 174 3.78 7.97 -9.13
C ALA A 174 4.40 8.44 -10.46
N ALA A 175 3.80 9.43 -11.14
CA ALA A 175 4.29 9.92 -12.42
C ALA A 175 5.71 10.52 -12.27
N PRO A 176 6.65 10.19 -13.15
CA PRO A 176 7.99 10.75 -13.14
C PRO A 176 7.93 12.22 -13.59
N GLU A 177 8.19 13.16 -12.70
CA GLU A 177 8.71 14.46 -13.14
C GLU A 177 10.11 14.20 -13.68
N GLY A 178 10.31 14.44 -14.96
CA GLY A 178 11.54 14.36 -15.73
C GLY A 178 12.80 13.88 -15.00
N GLY A 179 13.00 12.57 -14.99
CA GLY A 179 14.29 11.97 -14.67
C GLY A 179 14.63 11.81 -13.19
N CYS A 180 14.81 10.57 -12.85
CA CYS A 180 15.48 10.03 -11.67
C CYS A 180 14.61 9.44 -10.55
N TRP A 181 14.27 8.18 -10.73
CA TRP A 181 13.81 7.31 -9.65
C TRP A 181 15.02 6.88 -8.81
N LYS A 182 15.28 7.52 -7.69
CA LYS A 182 16.09 6.92 -6.62
C LYS A 182 15.13 6.29 -5.62
N THR A 183 14.80 5.04 -5.80
CA THR A 183 14.07 4.22 -4.84
C THR A 183 15.10 3.56 -3.94
N PHE A 184 15.03 3.81 -2.64
CA PHE A 184 15.95 3.34 -1.61
C PHE A 184 17.37 3.92 -1.70
N GLY A 185 17.60 5.03 -1.02
CA GLY A 185 18.95 5.49 -0.71
C GLY A 185 19.50 4.66 0.46
N CYS A 186 20.51 3.83 0.21
CA CYS A 186 21.45 3.44 1.26
C CYS A 186 22.19 4.69 1.70
N ARG A 187 22.25 4.97 2.98
CA ARG A 187 23.23 5.88 3.59
C ARG A 187 24.53 5.15 3.83
#